data_faf138a682c7c349170c50878ef4f6ec
#
_entry.id   faf138a682c7c349170c50878ef4f6ec
#
_cell.length_a   1.000
_cell.length_b   1.000
_cell.length_c   1.000
_cell.angle_alpha   90.00
_cell.angle_beta   90.00
_cell.angle_gamma   90.00
#
_symmetry.space_group_name_H-M   'P 1'
#
loop_
_entity.id
_entity.type
_entity.pdbx_description
1 polymer ?
#
loop_
_entity_poly.entity_id
_entity_poly.type
_entity_poly.pdbx_seq_one_letter_code
_entity_poly.pdbx_strand_id
1 'polypeptide(L)'
;MAAAYSGMARGANTREWRAAEIPAANGHGTAAALATVFGTLVDGSQRLVSAETLAIACTGQGRFTDMVLMFPLEFGLGYALSGPEHHYGPNPAAFGHDGFGGSAVCADPETGLAIAYVMNRMGMNLSDDPRKMAVIDGAYRSIGRG
;
A
#
# COMPACT_ATOMS: atom_id res chain seq x y z
N MET A 1 -18.46 -1.27 -16.38
CA MET A 1 -17.28 -1.37 -15.52
C MET A 1 -16.23 -2.35 -16.03
N ALA A 2 -16.51 -3.62 -16.27
CA ALA A 2 -15.51 -4.62 -16.71
C ALA A 2 -14.71 -4.24 -17.97
N ALA A 3 -15.31 -3.57 -18.95
CA ALA A 3 -14.63 -3.16 -20.17
C ALA A 3 -13.60 -2.03 -19.95
N ALA A 4 -13.88 -1.10 -19.03
CA ALA A 4 -12.94 -0.02 -18.68
C ALA A 4 -11.69 -0.58 -17.99
N TYR A 5 -11.86 -1.57 -17.12
CA TYR A 5 -10.77 -2.23 -16.41
C TYR A 5 -9.88 -3.06 -17.34
N SER A 6 -10.45 -3.72 -18.34
CA SER A 6 -9.66 -4.46 -19.34
C SER A 6 -8.80 -3.52 -20.20
N GLY A 7 -9.27 -2.31 -20.48
CA GLY A 7 -8.52 -1.28 -21.17
C GLY A 7 -7.33 -0.77 -20.35
N MET A 8 -7.54 -0.48 -19.06
CA MET A 8 -6.49 -0.03 -18.16
C MET A 8 -5.41 -1.10 -17.97
N ALA A 9 -5.79 -2.35 -17.75
CA ALA A 9 -4.85 -3.46 -17.59
C ALA A 9 -3.99 -3.73 -18.83
N ARG A 10 -4.52 -3.49 -20.03
CA ARG A 10 -3.76 -3.58 -21.28
C ARG A 10 -2.86 -2.36 -21.48
N GLY A 11 -3.37 -1.16 -21.22
CA GLY A 11 -2.64 0.10 -21.35
C GLY A 11 -1.42 0.16 -20.43
N ALA A 12 -1.53 -0.32 -19.19
CA ALA A 12 -0.46 -0.29 -18.19
C ALA A 12 0.81 -1.04 -18.62
N ASN A 13 0.71 -1.97 -19.59
CA ASN A 13 1.85 -2.70 -20.13
C ASN A 13 2.52 -2.04 -21.34
N THR A 14 1.99 -0.93 -21.83
CA THR A 14 2.56 -0.20 -22.97
C THR A 14 3.68 0.74 -22.53
N ARG A 15 4.57 1.07 -23.49
CA ARG A 15 5.63 2.05 -23.27
C ARG A 15 5.06 3.44 -23.04
N GLU A 16 4.02 3.80 -23.76
CA GLU A 16 3.34 5.10 -23.70
C GLU A 16 2.77 5.34 -22.30
N TRP A 17 2.09 4.35 -21.74
CA TRP A 17 1.58 4.43 -20.36
C TRP A 17 2.70 4.62 -19.33
N ARG A 18 3.77 3.82 -19.45
CA ARG A 18 4.90 3.88 -18.50
C ARG A 18 5.69 5.19 -18.60
N ALA A 19 5.68 5.83 -19.77
CA ALA A 19 6.35 7.10 -19.99
C ALA A 19 5.47 8.33 -19.69
N ALA A 20 4.16 8.14 -19.52
CA ALA A 20 3.23 9.23 -19.22
C ALA A 20 3.37 9.68 -17.75
N GLU A 21 3.08 10.94 -17.50
CA GLU A 21 3.00 11.50 -16.14
C GLU A 21 1.59 11.30 -15.58
N ILE A 22 1.34 10.16 -14.94
CA ILE A 22 0.07 9.82 -14.30
C ILE A 22 0.34 9.47 -12.84
N PRO A 23 0.53 10.48 -11.95
CA PRO A 23 0.99 10.24 -10.57
C PRO A 23 0.13 9.26 -9.77
N ALA A 24 -1.17 9.19 -10.07
CA ALA A 24 -2.11 8.33 -9.37
C ALA A 24 -2.05 6.85 -9.82
N ALA A 25 -1.38 6.50 -10.92
CA ALA A 25 -1.59 5.18 -11.51
C ALA A 25 -0.40 4.52 -12.20
N ASN A 26 0.65 5.25 -12.59
CA ASN A 26 1.69 4.67 -13.43
C ASN A 26 3.04 4.42 -12.76
N GLY A 27 3.07 4.32 -11.46
CA GLY A 27 4.25 3.83 -10.74
C GLY A 27 4.51 2.35 -11.09
N HIS A 28 5.72 2.03 -11.51
CA HIS A 28 6.14 0.67 -11.84
C HIS A 28 7.33 0.25 -10.99
N GLY A 29 7.24 -0.92 -10.40
CA GLY A 29 8.29 -1.46 -9.55
C GLY A 29 8.07 -2.95 -9.30
N THR A 30 9.07 -3.59 -8.69
CA THR A 30 8.95 -4.95 -8.18
C THR A 30 8.52 -4.95 -6.72
N ALA A 31 7.95 -6.05 -6.24
CA ALA A 31 7.65 -6.21 -4.81
C ALA A 31 8.90 -6.01 -3.95
N ALA A 32 10.05 -6.56 -4.39
CA ALA A 32 11.31 -6.40 -3.67
C ALA A 32 11.73 -4.92 -3.54
N ALA A 33 11.62 -4.14 -4.62
CA ALA A 33 11.96 -2.72 -4.58
C ALA A 33 11.04 -1.94 -3.62
N LEU A 34 9.72 -2.18 -3.68
CA LEU A 34 8.76 -1.55 -2.77
C LEU A 34 9.01 -1.95 -1.31
N ALA A 35 9.23 -3.24 -1.04
CA ALA A 35 9.56 -3.71 0.31
C ALA A 35 10.86 -3.09 0.83
N THR A 36 11.87 -2.90 -0.04
CA THR A 36 13.12 -2.23 0.35
C THR A 36 12.89 -0.77 0.73
N VAL A 37 12.13 -0.02 -0.08
CA VAL A 37 11.81 1.39 0.22
C VAL A 37 11.05 1.49 1.55
N PHE A 38 9.98 0.72 1.73
CA PHE A 38 9.19 0.74 2.95
C PHE A 38 9.96 0.19 4.17
N GLY A 39 10.80 -0.83 3.97
CA GLY A 39 11.68 -1.34 5.01
C GLY A 39 12.64 -0.28 5.52
N THR A 40 13.19 0.55 4.62
CA THR A 40 14.08 1.65 5.00
C THR A 40 13.39 2.73 5.85
N LEU A 41 12.05 2.84 5.79
CA LEU A 41 11.29 3.75 6.63
C LEU A 41 11.21 3.27 8.09
N VAL A 42 11.28 1.94 8.31
CA VAL A 42 11.05 1.32 9.63
C VAL A 42 12.26 0.54 10.18
N ASP A 43 13.39 0.50 9.47
CA ASP A 43 14.62 -0.19 9.89
C ASP A 43 15.45 0.60 10.91
N GLY A 44 14.99 1.79 11.31
CA GLY A 44 15.68 2.68 12.24
C GLY A 44 16.86 3.45 11.63
N SER A 45 17.22 3.22 10.38
CA SER A 45 18.37 3.87 9.73
C SER A 45 18.16 5.34 9.40
N GLN A 46 16.92 5.79 9.30
CA GLN A 46 16.52 7.17 8.94
C GLN A 46 17.15 7.67 7.61
N ARG A 47 17.45 6.76 6.68
CA ARG A 47 18.12 7.10 5.42
C ARG A 47 17.26 7.87 4.44
N LEU A 48 15.95 7.69 4.48
CA LEU A 48 15.00 8.37 3.58
C LEU A 48 14.41 9.61 4.25
N VAL A 49 13.92 9.45 5.46
CA VAL A 49 13.31 10.52 6.27
C VAL A 49 13.70 10.32 7.74
N SER A 50 13.64 11.39 8.54
CA SER A 50 13.81 11.27 9.99
C SER A 50 12.62 10.56 10.63
N ALA A 51 12.82 10.00 11.82
CA ALA A 51 11.72 9.39 12.59
C ALA A 51 10.59 10.40 12.88
N GLU A 52 10.94 11.67 13.14
CA GLU A 52 9.97 12.74 13.34
C GLU A 52 9.15 13.01 12.07
N THR A 53 9.80 13.10 10.91
CA THR A 53 9.12 13.28 9.63
C THR A 53 8.18 12.11 9.32
N LEU A 54 8.61 10.89 9.58
CA LEU A 54 7.76 9.71 9.40
C LEU A 54 6.56 9.74 10.35
N ALA A 55 6.75 10.10 11.61
CA ALA A 55 5.66 10.23 12.58
C ALA A 55 4.62 11.26 12.14
N ILE A 56 5.07 12.42 11.63
CA ILE A 56 4.18 13.44 11.06
C ILE A 56 3.44 12.87 9.84
N ALA A 57 4.14 12.19 8.93
CA ALA A 57 3.54 11.61 7.73
C ALA A 57 2.49 10.53 8.04
N CYS A 58 2.67 9.78 9.12
CA CYS A 58 1.73 8.75 9.58
C CYS A 58 0.67 9.27 10.57
N THR A 59 0.61 10.58 10.83
CA THR A 59 -0.46 11.17 11.63
C THR A 59 -1.73 11.28 10.81
N GLY A 60 -2.84 10.69 11.31
CA GLY A 60 -4.13 10.71 10.61
C GLY A 60 -4.65 12.13 10.39
N GLN A 61 -5.07 12.42 9.17
CA GLN A 61 -5.63 13.71 8.77
C GLN A 61 -7.16 13.79 8.96
N GLY A 62 -7.71 12.75 9.58
CA GLY A 62 -9.14 12.57 9.82
C GLY A 62 -9.72 11.48 8.92
N ARG A 63 -10.81 10.89 9.41
CA ARG A 63 -11.55 9.87 8.69
C ARG A 63 -12.81 10.47 8.09
N PHE A 64 -12.90 10.46 6.77
CA PHE A 64 -14.04 11.01 6.04
C PHE A 64 -14.33 10.17 4.79
N THR A 65 -15.54 10.30 4.25
CA THR A 65 -15.88 9.66 2.98
C THR A 65 -15.13 10.35 1.85
N ASP A 66 -14.26 9.60 1.18
CA ASP A 66 -13.56 10.09 -0.01
C ASP A 66 -14.56 10.37 -1.13
N MET A 67 -14.47 11.54 -1.74
CA MET A 67 -15.42 11.98 -2.77
C MET A 67 -15.23 11.31 -4.12
N VAL A 68 -14.11 10.64 -4.34
CA VAL A 68 -13.80 9.92 -5.59
C VAL A 68 -14.13 8.43 -5.42
N LEU A 69 -13.69 7.84 -4.32
CA LEU A 69 -13.84 6.42 -4.04
C LEU A 69 -15.18 6.07 -3.36
N MET A 70 -15.85 7.08 -2.77
CA MET A 70 -17.19 6.99 -2.18
C MET A 70 -17.28 6.05 -0.97
N PHE A 71 -16.17 5.82 -0.26
CA PHE A 71 -16.18 5.10 1.01
C PHE A 71 -15.24 5.76 2.03
N PRO A 72 -15.39 5.48 3.34
CA PRO A 72 -14.56 6.09 4.36
C PRO A 72 -13.09 5.70 4.19
N LEU A 73 -12.21 6.68 4.34
CA LEU A 73 -10.76 6.48 4.30
C LEU A 73 -10.10 7.30 5.41
N GLU A 74 -8.98 6.81 5.90
CA GLU A 74 -8.08 7.57 6.76
C GLU A 74 -6.67 7.53 6.16
N PHE A 75 -6.17 8.72 5.87
CA PHE A 75 -4.81 8.92 5.36
C PHE A 75 -3.99 9.79 6.31
N GLY A 76 -2.72 9.51 6.36
CA GLY A 76 -1.70 10.47 6.75
C GLY A 76 -1.24 11.30 5.54
N LEU A 77 -0.03 11.81 5.58
CA LEU A 77 0.54 12.56 4.46
C LEU A 77 1.18 11.58 3.45
N GLY A 78 0.35 11.05 2.57
CA GLY A 78 0.76 10.15 1.49
C GLY A 78 0.65 8.65 1.80
N TYR A 79 0.31 8.25 3.01
CA TYR A 79 0.08 6.86 3.40
C TYR A 79 -1.36 6.62 3.82
N ALA A 80 -1.93 5.49 3.42
CA ALA A 80 -3.12 4.97 4.07
C ALA A 80 -2.72 4.37 5.43
N LEU A 81 -3.55 4.59 6.44
CA LEU A 81 -3.31 4.13 7.80
C LEU A 81 -4.07 2.83 8.06
N SER A 82 -3.52 1.97 8.93
CA SER A 82 -4.16 0.71 9.29
C SER A 82 -5.48 0.99 10.02
N GLY A 83 -6.53 0.28 9.63
CA GLY A 83 -7.86 0.49 10.18
C GLY A 83 -8.91 -0.38 9.48
N PRO A 84 -10.20 -0.08 9.66
CA PRO A 84 -11.28 -0.89 9.11
C PRO A 84 -11.29 -1.02 7.58
N GLU A 85 -10.71 -0.05 6.88
CA GLU A 85 -10.68 0.01 5.41
C GLU A 85 -9.37 -0.49 4.81
N HIS A 86 -8.32 -0.59 5.64
CA HIS A 86 -6.98 -1.01 5.22
C HIS A 86 -6.35 -1.93 6.23
N HIS A 87 -6.24 -3.20 5.88
CA HIS A 87 -5.59 -4.20 6.72
C HIS A 87 -4.10 -4.27 6.38
N TYR A 88 -3.26 -3.77 7.29
CA TYR A 88 -1.80 -3.81 7.19
C TYR A 88 -1.14 -4.61 8.32
N GLY A 89 -1.93 -5.43 9.04
CA GLY A 89 -1.50 -6.26 10.16
C GLY A 89 -2.15 -5.86 11.47
N PRO A 90 -1.77 -6.51 12.56
CA PRO A 90 -2.40 -6.32 13.88
C PRO A 90 -2.00 -5.00 14.56
N ASN A 91 -0.89 -4.36 14.14
CA ASN A 91 -0.46 -3.10 14.73
C ASN A 91 -1.23 -1.92 14.12
N PRO A 92 -1.95 -1.13 14.93
CA PRO A 92 -2.67 0.05 14.44
C PRO A 92 -1.75 1.16 13.92
N ALA A 93 -0.46 1.15 14.26
CA ALA A 93 0.53 2.09 13.72
C ALA A 93 1.09 1.68 12.35
N ALA A 94 0.71 0.51 11.83
CA ALA A 94 1.10 0.10 10.48
C ALA A 94 0.47 1.02 9.44
N PHE A 95 1.22 1.28 8.38
CA PHE A 95 0.82 2.17 7.30
C PHE A 95 1.24 1.60 5.94
N GLY A 96 0.62 2.08 4.88
CA GLY A 96 0.91 1.55 3.56
C GLY A 96 0.11 2.21 2.45
N HIS A 97 -0.09 1.49 1.37
CA HIS A 97 -1.01 1.87 0.31
C HIS A 97 -1.46 0.65 -0.48
N ASP A 98 -2.74 0.61 -0.82
CA ASP A 98 -3.32 -0.40 -1.69
C ASP A 98 -3.38 0.11 -3.13
N GLY A 99 -3.14 -0.79 -4.10
CA GLY A 99 -3.31 -0.51 -5.51
C GLY A 99 -4.52 -1.23 -6.08
N PHE A 100 -5.21 -0.55 -7.00
CA PHE A 100 -6.33 -1.17 -7.71
C PHE A 100 -5.88 -2.47 -8.40
N GLY A 101 -6.64 -3.53 -8.19
CA GLY A 101 -6.33 -4.86 -8.72
C GLY A 101 -5.64 -5.79 -7.72
N GLY A 102 -5.21 -5.27 -6.55
CA GLY A 102 -4.74 -6.06 -5.42
C GLY A 102 -3.25 -5.94 -5.08
N SER A 103 -2.49 -5.06 -5.73
CA SER A 103 -1.13 -4.75 -5.25
C SER A 103 -1.19 -3.97 -3.95
N ALA A 104 -0.19 -4.14 -3.09
CA ALA A 104 -0.08 -3.39 -1.86
C ALA A 104 1.35 -3.33 -1.36
N VAL A 105 1.64 -2.33 -0.56
CA VAL A 105 2.84 -2.24 0.24
C VAL A 105 2.49 -1.70 1.61
N CYS A 106 3.09 -2.24 2.65
CA CYS A 106 2.93 -1.73 4.02
C CYS A 106 4.21 -1.88 4.83
N ALA A 107 4.28 -1.11 5.89
CA ALA A 107 5.33 -1.20 6.89
C ALA A 107 4.75 -1.05 8.30
N ASP A 108 5.37 -1.72 9.24
CA ASP A 108 5.03 -1.71 10.65
C ASP A 108 6.23 -1.21 11.45
N PRO A 109 6.14 -0.01 12.05
CA PRO A 109 7.25 0.58 12.79
C PRO A 109 7.55 -0.14 14.11
N GLU A 110 6.61 -0.92 14.67
CA GLU A 110 6.85 -1.66 15.90
C GLU A 110 7.69 -2.92 15.67
N THR A 111 7.43 -3.63 14.57
CA THR A 111 8.13 -4.88 14.25
C THR A 111 9.30 -4.69 13.30
N GLY A 112 9.40 -3.53 12.65
CA GLY A 112 10.36 -3.29 11.57
C GLY A 112 10.02 -4.05 10.29
N LEU A 113 8.83 -4.64 10.20
CA LEU A 113 8.40 -5.45 9.07
C LEU A 113 7.93 -4.57 7.92
N ALA A 114 8.39 -4.87 6.71
CA ALA A 114 7.87 -4.29 5.49
C ALA A 114 7.47 -5.38 4.51
N ILE A 115 6.27 -5.28 3.97
CA ILE A 115 5.68 -6.28 3.09
C ILE A 115 5.21 -5.59 1.81
N ALA A 116 5.53 -6.17 0.67
CA ALA A 116 4.97 -5.76 -0.60
C ALA A 116 4.42 -6.96 -1.37
N TYR A 117 3.25 -6.79 -1.93
CA TYR A 117 2.59 -7.77 -2.77
C TYR A 117 2.26 -7.15 -4.12
N VAL A 118 2.69 -7.79 -5.19
CA VAL A 118 2.30 -7.44 -6.56
C VAL A 118 1.70 -8.66 -7.24
N MET A 119 0.57 -8.50 -7.90
CA MET A 119 -0.15 -9.58 -8.54
C MET A 119 0.16 -9.65 -10.04
N ASN A 120 0.07 -10.84 -10.61
CA ASN A 120 0.09 -11.07 -12.06
C ASN A 120 -1.32 -11.11 -12.67
N ARG A 121 -2.36 -11.11 -11.85
CA ARG A 121 -3.77 -11.07 -12.26
C ARG A 121 -4.52 -10.09 -11.39
N MET A 122 -5.01 -9.02 -11.98
CA MET A 122 -5.82 -8.01 -11.28
C MET A 122 -7.11 -8.60 -10.72
N GLY A 123 -7.42 -8.26 -9.49
CA GLY A 123 -8.72 -8.45 -8.84
C GLY A 123 -9.63 -7.25 -9.08
N MET A 124 -10.75 -7.23 -8.37
CA MET A 124 -11.72 -6.11 -8.42
C MET A 124 -11.73 -5.29 -7.13
N ASN A 125 -10.93 -5.68 -6.14
CA ASN A 125 -10.88 -5.00 -4.86
C ASN A 125 -10.01 -3.75 -4.96
N LEU A 126 -10.49 -2.67 -4.40
CA LEU A 126 -9.78 -1.40 -4.32
C LEU A 126 -8.88 -1.37 -3.07
N SER A 127 -9.34 -1.98 -1.99
CA SER A 127 -8.59 -2.22 -0.77
C SER A 127 -8.83 -3.66 -0.30
N ASP A 128 -8.03 -4.13 0.62
CA ASP A 128 -8.20 -5.41 1.30
C ASP A 128 -8.44 -6.61 0.36
N ASP A 129 -7.63 -6.69 -0.70
CA ASP A 129 -7.64 -7.88 -1.55
C ASP A 129 -7.27 -9.12 -0.70
N PRO A 130 -8.08 -10.19 -0.74
CA PRO A 130 -7.85 -11.38 0.10
C PRO A 130 -6.46 -12.00 -0.04
N ARG A 131 -5.85 -11.87 -1.23
CA ARG A 131 -4.48 -12.38 -1.47
C ARG A 131 -3.44 -11.54 -0.72
N LYS A 132 -3.59 -10.21 -0.72
CA LYS A 132 -2.77 -9.30 0.07
C LYS A 132 -2.89 -9.62 1.56
N MET A 133 -4.12 -9.72 2.05
CA MET A 133 -4.39 -10.02 3.46
C MET A 133 -3.75 -11.35 3.88
N ALA A 134 -3.90 -12.40 3.07
CA ALA A 134 -3.28 -13.70 3.36
C ALA A 134 -1.75 -13.64 3.44
N VAL A 135 -1.10 -12.81 2.62
CA VAL A 135 0.36 -12.60 2.66
C VAL A 135 0.75 -11.85 3.93
N ILE A 136 0.06 -10.77 4.26
CA ILE A 136 0.32 -9.98 5.47
C ILE A 136 0.14 -10.85 6.73
N ASP A 137 -1.01 -11.51 6.87
CA ASP A 137 -1.30 -12.37 8.02
C ASP A 137 -0.30 -13.53 8.13
N GLY A 138 0.09 -14.10 6.99
CA GLY A 138 1.12 -15.14 6.95
C GLY A 138 2.48 -14.66 7.47
N ALA A 139 2.88 -13.46 7.09
CA ALA A 139 4.12 -12.84 7.55
C ALA A 139 4.09 -12.60 9.08
N TYR A 140 3.02 -12.00 9.59
CA TYR A 140 2.88 -11.77 11.04
C TYR A 140 2.85 -13.08 11.85
N ARG A 141 2.13 -14.11 11.37
CA ARG A 141 2.17 -15.44 12.01
C ARG A 141 3.58 -16.03 12.04
N SER A 142 4.37 -15.83 10.99
CA SER A 142 5.74 -16.38 10.93
C SER A 142 6.69 -15.78 11.96
N ILE A 143 6.42 -14.57 12.45
CA ILE A 143 7.18 -13.89 13.50
C ILE A 143 6.51 -13.97 14.88
N GLY A 144 5.46 -14.78 15.02
CA GLY A 144 4.76 -14.98 16.30
C GLY A 144 3.88 -13.80 16.74
N ARG A 145 3.39 -12.99 15.78
CA ARG A 145 2.57 -11.79 16.03
C ARG A 145 1.17 -11.88 15.39
N GLY A 146 0.72 -13.08 15.03
CA GLY A 146 -0.60 -13.32 14.41
C GLY A 146 -1.70 -13.65 15.40
#